data_3260d52fb4c512673097be8834518a42
#
_entry.id   3260d52fb4c512673097be8834518a42
#
_cell.length_a   1.000
_cell.length_b   1.000
_cell.length_c   1.000
_cell.angle_alpha   90.00
_cell.angle_beta   90.00
_cell.angle_gamma   90.00
#
_symmetry.space_group_name_H-M   'P 1'
#
loop_
_entity.id
_entity.type
_entity.pdbx_description
1 polymer ?
#
loop_
_entity_poly.entity_id
_entity_poly.type
_entity_poly.pdbx_seq_one_letter_code
_entity_poly.pdbx_strand_id
1 'polypeptide(L)'
;GIVDIDSSLCIGCRKCEAACPYGAPQWNPKEQIVQKCNLCVDEIDAGRKPYCVMACMMRVLDIGPIDKIWAGSHKTTAIGPNDETVRQVKNMASPALTGPSIAFVPHRKGKVK
;
A
#
# COMPACT_ATOMS: atom_id res chain seq x y z
N GLY A 1 -2.12 -11.69 -2.99
CA GLY A 1 -1.56 -10.69 -3.25
C GLY A 1 -0.45 -9.89 -2.59
N ILE A 2 0.25 -10.40 -1.57
CA ILE A 2 1.43 -9.72 -1.02
C ILE A 2 2.61 -9.97 -1.96
N VAL A 3 3.26 -8.88 -2.39
CA VAL A 3 4.48 -8.94 -3.19
C VAL A 3 5.68 -8.60 -2.31
N ASP A 4 6.62 -9.50 -2.20
CA ASP A 4 7.83 -9.32 -1.40
C ASP A 4 9.10 -9.52 -2.22
N ILE A 5 10.23 -9.09 -1.69
CA ILE A 5 11.56 -9.28 -2.26
C ILE A 5 12.31 -10.29 -1.40
N ASP A 6 12.70 -11.41 -2.02
CA ASP A 6 13.57 -12.38 -1.35
C ASP A 6 15.00 -11.79 -1.27
N SER A 7 15.39 -11.38 -0.08
CA SER A 7 16.68 -10.75 0.17
C SER A 7 17.86 -11.71 -0.07
N SER A 8 17.64 -13.03 0.03
CA SER A 8 18.67 -14.04 -0.23
C SER A 8 19.02 -14.15 -1.72
N LEU A 9 18.07 -13.81 -2.59
CA LEU A 9 18.22 -13.84 -4.05
C LEU A 9 18.55 -12.46 -4.65
N CYS A 10 18.46 -11.40 -3.85
CA CYS A 10 18.72 -10.05 -4.31
C CYS A 10 20.22 -9.82 -4.58
N ILE A 11 20.55 -9.47 -5.83
CA ILE A 11 21.93 -9.17 -6.26
C ILE A 11 22.27 -7.68 -6.20
N GLY A 12 21.37 -6.83 -5.74
CA GLY A 12 21.59 -5.39 -5.63
C GLY A 12 21.64 -4.62 -6.94
N CYS A 13 21.09 -5.16 -8.03
CA CYS A 13 21.15 -4.50 -9.35
C CYS A 13 20.28 -3.23 -9.48
N ARG A 14 19.39 -2.95 -8.53
CA ARG A 14 18.53 -1.76 -8.43
C ARG A 14 17.57 -1.53 -9.62
N LYS A 15 17.40 -2.48 -10.51
CA LYS A 15 16.48 -2.36 -11.65
C LYS A 15 15.02 -2.21 -11.22
N CYS A 16 14.62 -2.91 -10.17
CA CYS A 16 13.27 -2.81 -9.59
C CYS A 16 12.99 -1.40 -9.03
N GLU A 17 13.99 -0.76 -8.41
CA GLU A 17 13.89 0.62 -7.92
C GLU A 17 13.67 1.61 -9.09
N ALA A 18 14.45 1.48 -10.15
CA ALA A 18 14.34 2.33 -11.33
C ALA A 18 13.02 2.11 -12.11
N ALA A 19 12.51 0.89 -12.12
CA ALA A 19 11.30 0.52 -12.87
C ALA A 19 10.00 0.87 -12.14
N CYS A 20 10.01 1.01 -10.82
CA CYS A 20 8.80 1.24 -10.05
C CYS A 20 8.31 2.70 -10.15
N PRO A 21 7.12 2.96 -10.73
CA PRO A 21 6.60 4.31 -10.86
C PRO A 21 6.13 4.93 -9.53
N TYR A 22 6.05 4.12 -8.45
CA TYR A 22 5.67 4.55 -7.11
C TYR A 22 6.87 4.76 -6.18
N GLY A 23 8.08 4.37 -6.59
CA GLY A 23 9.26 4.43 -5.74
C GLY A 23 9.18 3.48 -4.53
N ALA A 24 8.45 2.37 -4.65
CA ALA A 24 8.24 1.44 -3.53
C ALA A 24 9.52 0.70 -3.10
N PRO A 25 10.36 0.15 -4.02
CA PRO A 25 11.63 -0.44 -3.63
C PRO A 25 12.63 0.61 -3.18
N GLN A 26 13.32 0.34 -2.07
CA GLN A 26 14.30 1.24 -1.46
C GLN A 26 15.65 0.54 -1.33
N TRP A 27 16.72 1.25 -1.66
CA TRP A 27 18.08 0.74 -1.56
C TRP A 27 18.60 0.77 -0.11
N ASN A 28 19.10 -0.36 0.37
CA ASN A 28 19.80 -0.45 1.65
C ASN A 28 21.31 -0.53 1.41
N PRO A 29 22.06 0.55 1.64
CA PRO A 29 23.49 0.59 1.35
C PRO A 29 24.35 -0.27 2.31
N LYS A 30 23.84 -0.60 3.50
CA LYS A 30 24.57 -1.44 4.46
C LYS A 30 24.57 -2.90 4.03
N GLU A 31 23.43 -3.39 3.59
CA GLU A 31 23.27 -4.78 3.19
C GLU A 31 23.42 -4.97 1.67
N GLN A 32 23.50 -3.89 0.91
CA GLN A 32 23.59 -3.88 -0.55
C GLN A 32 22.47 -4.65 -1.26
N ILE A 33 21.28 -4.56 -0.71
CA ILE A 33 20.05 -5.15 -1.25
C ILE A 33 18.96 -4.11 -1.38
N VAL A 34 17.94 -4.42 -2.15
CA VAL A 34 16.71 -3.62 -2.25
C VAL A 34 15.66 -4.19 -1.32
N GLN A 35 15.00 -3.33 -0.58
CA GLN A 35 13.93 -3.69 0.36
C GLN A 35 12.66 -2.89 0.05
N LYS A 36 11.51 -3.42 0.39
CA LYS A 36 10.23 -2.71 0.31
C LYS A 36 9.28 -3.19 1.40
N CYS A 37 8.18 -2.48 1.56
CA CYS A 37 7.08 -2.91 2.42
C CYS A 37 6.55 -4.29 1.99
N ASN A 38 6.56 -5.25 2.90
CA ASN A 38 6.00 -6.60 2.72
C ASN A 38 4.61 -6.75 3.34
N LEU A 39 3.95 -5.63 3.67
CA LEU A 39 2.67 -5.58 4.37
C LEU A 39 2.69 -6.25 5.76
N CYS A 40 3.86 -6.41 6.38
CA CYS A 40 4.03 -7.13 7.64
C CYS A 40 3.38 -8.53 7.57
N VAL A 41 3.76 -9.31 6.59
CA VAL A 41 3.16 -10.62 6.29
C VAL A 41 3.13 -11.53 7.51
N ASP A 42 4.18 -11.52 8.34
CA ASP A 42 4.24 -12.32 9.58
C ASP A 42 3.15 -11.92 10.58
N GLU A 43 2.83 -10.64 10.67
CA GLU A 43 1.74 -10.14 11.51
C GLU A 43 0.37 -10.55 10.96
N ILE A 44 0.20 -10.46 9.65
CA ILE A 44 -1.05 -10.85 8.97
C ILE A 44 -1.29 -12.36 9.13
N ASP A 45 -0.27 -13.18 8.94
CA ASP A 45 -0.34 -14.63 9.09
C ASP A 45 -0.63 -15.04 10.54
N ALA A 46 -0.21 -14.24 11.51
CA ALA A 46 -0.56 -14.41 12.93
C ALA A 46 -1.94 -13.86 13.31
N GLY A 47 -2.73 -13.38 12.35
CA GLY A 47 -4.06 -12.80 12.58
C GLY A 47 -4.07 -11.37 13.13
N ARG A 48 -2.92 -10.70 13.11
CA ARG A 48 -2.78 -9.31 13.54
C ARG A 48 -2.78 -8.37 12.33
N LYS A 49 -2.87 -7.07 12.59
CA LYS A 49 -2.74 -6.04 11.56
C LYS A 49 -1.27 -5.58 11.41
N PRO A 50 -0.88 -5.03 10.26
CA PRO A 50 0.43 -4.40 10.10
C PRO A 50 0.70 -3.32 11.15
N TYR A 51 1.97 -3.15 11.52
CA TYR A 51 2.36 -2.18 12.55
C TYR A 51 1.93 -0.74 12.23
N CYS A 52 2.04 -0.31 10.98
CA CYS A 52 1.61 1.03 10.56
C CYS A 52 0.10 1.26 10.77
N VAL A 53 -0.71 0.23 10.53
CA VAL A 53 -2.15 0.28 10.76
C VAL A 53 -2.48 0.33 12.25
N MET A 54 -1.78 -0.49 13.06
CA MET A 54 -1.97 -0.49 14.51
C MET A 54 -1.51 0.83 15.16
N ALA A 55 -0.42 1.41 14.67
CA ALA A 55 0.16 2.64 15.21
C ALA A 55 -0.59 3.91 14.75
N CYS A 56 -1.46 3.82 13.76
CA CYS A 56 -2.16 4.98 13.24
C CYS A 56 -3.19 5.52 14.24
N MET A 57 -2.86 6.61 14.92
CA MET A 57 -3.73 7.24 15.92
C MET A 57 -5.04 7.75 15.31
N MET A 58 -4.99 8.29 14.10
CA MET A 58 -6.16 8.83 13.39
C MET A 58 -7.00 7.75 12.70
N ARG A 59 -6.57 6.50 12.74
CA ARG A 59 -7.26 5.37 12.09
C ARG A 59 -7.58 5.59 10.60
N VAL A 60 -6.68 6.26 9.89
CA VAL A 60 -6.80 6.54 8.45
C VAL A 60 -6.21 5.45 7.56
N LEU A 61 -5.44 4.54 8.14
CA LEU A 61 -4.87 3.39 7.45
C LEU A 61 -5.67 2.13 7.80
N ASP A 62 -5.92 1.30 6.81
CA ASP A 62 -6.49 -0.02 7.04
C ASP A 62 -6.02 -1.02 5.98
N ILE A 63 -6.24 -2.30 6.25
CA ILE A 63 -5.91 -3.42 5.38
C ILE A 63 -7.04 -4.44 5.42
N GLY A 64 -7.27 -5.10 4.30
CA GLY A 64 -8.27 -6.15 4.20
C GLY A 64 -8.27 -6.83 2.85
N PRO A 65 -9.16 -7.80 2.61
CA PRO A 65 -9.34 -8.40 1.31
C PRO A 65 -9.65 -7.33 0.26
N ILE A 66 -8.99 -7.45 -0.90
CA ILE A 66 -9.02 -6.40 -1.94
C ILE A 66 -10.43 -6.16 -2.52
N ASP A 67 -11.21 -7.20 -2.64
CA ASP A 67 -12.61 -7.13 -3.07
C ASP A 67 -13.45 -6.27 -2.13
N LYS A 68 -13.27 -6.43 -0.81
CA LYS A 68 -13.97 -5.64 0.21
C LYS A 68 -13.50 -4.18 0.24
N ILE A 69 -12.20 -3.95 0.08
CA ILE A 69 -11.64 -2.60 0.02
C ILE A 69 -12.16 -1.85 -1.19
N TRP A 70 -12.17 -2.46 -2.37
CA TRP A 70 -12.65 -1.83 -3.61
C TRP A 70 -14.16 -1.63 -3.64
N ALA A 71 -14.92 -2.50 -3.00
CA ALA A 71 -16.36 -2.32 -2.86
C ALA A 71 -16.76 -1.22 -1.87
N GLY A 72 -15.81 -0.59 -1.18
CA GLY A 72 -16.08 0.40 -0.14
C GLY A 72 -16.75 -0.19 1.11
N SER A 73 -16.80 -1.51 1.21
CA SER A 73 -17.45 -2.21 2.32
C SER A 73 -16.55 -2.39 3.53
N HIS A 74 -15.29 -1.96 3.44
CA HIS A 74 -14.36 -2.01 4.55
C HIS A 74 -14.56 -0.80 5.45
N LYS A 75 -15.23 -1.01 6.58
CA LYS A 75 -15.53 0.07 7.53
C LYS A 75 -14.29 0.33 8.39
N THR A 76 -13.56 1.37 8.04
CA THR A 76 -12.65 2.00 8.99
C THR A 76 -13.38 3.13 9.73
N THR A 77 -12.84 3.55 10.86
CA THR A 77 -13.36 4.73 11.58
C THR A 77 -13.26 6.01 10.75
N ALA A 78 -12.39 6.02 9.73
CA ALA A 78 -12.16 7.15 8.84
C ALA A 78 -13.13 7.19 7.64
N ILE A 79 -13.70 6.05 7.26
CA ILE A 79 -14.64 5.95 6.13
C ILE A 79 -16.06 6.06 6.67
N GLY A 80 -16.73 7.15 6.33
CA GLY A 80 -18.16 7.30 6.62
C GLY A 80 -19.02 6.47 5.66
N PRO A 81 -20.30 6.27 5.99
CA PRO A 81 -21.20 5.43 5.20
C PRO A 81 -21.45 5.93 3.77
N ASN A 82 -21.09 7.19 3.48
CA ASN A 82 -21.27 7.83 2.18
C ASN A 82 -19.94 8.21 1.50
N ASP A 83 -18.81 7.75 2.03
CA ASP A 83 -17.50 8.05 1.44
C ASP A 83 -17.18 7.05 0.33
N GLU A 84 -16.97 7.56 -0.88
CA GLU A 84 -16.54 6.77 -2.03
C GLU A 84 -15.02 6.55 -1.98
N THR A 85 -14.59 5.35 -2.34
CA THR A 85 -13.19 5.05 -2.53
C THR A 85 -12.77 5.35 -3.96
N VAL A 86 -11.56 5.90 -4.13
CA VAL A 86 -10.96 6.17 -5.43
C VAL A 86 -9.64 5.43 -5.58
N ARG A 87 -9.32 5.02 -6.79
CA ARG A 87 -8.06 4.33 -7.11
C ARG A 87 -7.02 5.26 -7.74
N GLN A 88 -7.46 6.40 -8.27
CA GLN A 88 -6.60 7.41 -8.91
C GLN A 88 -6.40 8.61 -7.99
N VAL A 89 -5.16 8.97 -7.75
CA VAL A 89 -4.76 10.16 -7.01
C VAL A 89 -3.82 10.99 -7.88
N LYS A 90 -3.91 12.31 -7.77
CA LYS A 90 -3.03 13.23 -8.52
C LYS A 90 -1.56 12.90 -8.28
N ASN A 91 -0.76 12.94 -9.34
CA ASN A 91 0.68 12.65 -9.34
C ASN A 91 1.06 11.19 -9.08
N MET A 92 0.12 10.25 -9.11
CA MET A 92 0.41 8.82 -9.08
C MET A 92 0.24 8.20 -10.47
N ALA A 93 0.96 7.11 -10.72
CA ALA A 93 0.83 6.35 -11.96
C ALA A 93 -0.61 5.86 -12.15
N SER A 94 -1.03 5.77 -13.42
CA SER A 94 -2.39 5.34 -13.75
C SER A 94 -2.69 3.93 -13.22
N PRO A 95 -3.80 3.73 -12.50
CA PRO A 95 -4.19 2.42 -12.01
C PRO A 95 -4.53 1.43 -13.13
N ALA A 96 -4.88 1.93 -14.31
CA ALA A 96 -5.13 1.09 -15.49
C ALA A 96 -3.86 0.39 -16.00
N LEU A 97 -2.69 1.02 -15.80
CA LEU A 97 -1.39 0.48 -16.23
C LEU A 97 -0.70 -0.37 -15.16
N THR A 98 -0.91 -0.04 -13.90
CA THR A 98 -0.15 -0.62 -12.78
C THR A 98 -0.94 -1.62 -11.94
N GLY A 99 -2.27 -1.60 -11.99
CA GLY A 99 -3.14 -2.49 -11.23
C GLY A 99 -2.91 -2.47 -9.71
N PRO A 100 -2.81 -1.29 -9.05
CA PRO A 100 -2.43 -1.22 -7.64
C PRO A 100 -3.51 -1.81 -6.73
N SER A 101 -3.07 -2.47 -5.67
CA SER A 101 -3.93 -3.04 -4.62
C SER A 101 -4.20 -2.03 -3.50
N ILE A 102 -4.56 -0.81 -3.86
CA ILE A 102 -4.82 0.30 -2.94
C ILE A 102 -6.07 1.07 -3.33
N ALA A 103 -6.78 1.57 -2.35
CA ALA A 103 -7.88 2.52 -2.52
C ALA A 103 -7.68 3.71 -1.58
N PHE A 104 -8.10 4.88 -2.00
CA PHE A 104 -8.01 6.11 -1.24
C PHE A 104 -9.41 6.65 -0.95
N VAL A 105 -9.57 7.25 0.22
CA VAL A 105 -10.77 8.02 0.56
C VAL A 105 -10.43 9.49 0.38
N PRO A 106 -11.05 10.20 -0.60
CA PRO A 106 -10.75 11.60 -0.83
C PRO A 106 -11.21 12.45 0.35
N HIS A 107 -10.51 13.56 0.59
CA HIS A 107 -10.89 14.51 1.61
C HIS A 107 -12.28 15.11 1.30
N ARG A 108 -13.17 15.18 2.30
CA ARG A 108 -14.58 15.60 2.12
C ARG A 108 -14.76 17.01 1.55
N LYS A 109 -13.78 17.91 1.71
CA LYS A 109 -13.82 19.30 1.23
C LYS A 109 -13.03 19.53 -0.07
N GLY A 110 -12.37 18.53 -0.60
CA GLY A 110 -11.57 18.65 -1.80
C GLY A 110 -11.90 17.51 -2.76
N LYS A 111 -12.43 17.83 -3.92
CA LYS A 111 -12.32 16.89 -5.03
C LYS A 111 -10.83 16.67 -5.25
N VAL A 112 -10.39 15.43 -5.17
CA VAL A 112 -9.03 15.07 -5.57
C VAL A 112 -8.93 15.38 -7.05
N LYS A 113 -8.34 16.52 -7.34
CA LYS A 113 -8.13 16.97 -8.71
C LYS A 113 -6.86 16.34 -9.27
#